data_c56176e61ae890be531d0f1a2d72b6ba
#
_entry.id   c56176e61ae890be531d0f1a2d72b6ba
#
_cell.length_a   1.000
_cell.length_b   1.000
_cell.length_c   1.000
_cell.angle_alpha   90.00
_cell.angle_beta   90.00
_cell.angle_gamma   90.00
#
_symmetry.space_group_name_H-M   'P 1'
#
loop_
_entity.id
_entity.type
_entity.pdbx_description
1 polymer ?
#
loop_
_entity_poly.entity_id
_entity_poly.type
_entity_poly.pdbx_seq_one_letter_code
_entity_poly.pdbx_strand_id
1 'polypeptide(L)'
;VSTVLPRGPTGAALTTVDVPMVDVPMYEGDPMPAAAGHSTRPLVRSRRTAVTLVAAATVCSALTLTPGAGAAERTGASHSEKILFADDFSKGFDAQQTWLLGSSSTPEGKLAQGDGVITSNAQGITVVPTGRNPRTGRPAFAATSDQNASGFGGGTGDHLKWVAQPRVSSANGFPVPATGSWNCNANVTVKAEGVEDQPFGKAVSDPQSDPRLASATVITVDHASHTVANFSVTNHEVHAVYERLPVESGEYAAFHYSVPVFKRTAGQPVKLRIRYDQGGKRVSWLVNGKTVLSTDKIGTHAFDRKYLRIEHEGPDEQVTATSVQCGIATGNLLDGGGGANDRDKAGLVRLEDSPNFYYDPAKGAPAPQKFHDDKSLLSNRLWGQGVTLKVRSFSITTSD
;
A
#
# COMPACT_ATOMS: atom_id res chain seq x y z
N VAL A 1 59.09 6.10 40.69
CA VAL A 1 59.19 5.11 39.60
C VAL A 1 58.10 5.43 38.64
N SER A 2 58.49 6.16 37.55
CA SER A 2 57.54 6.52 36.43
C SER A 2 57.63 5.45 35.38
N THR A 3 56.49 4.90 34.98
CA THR A 3 56.38 4.00 33.84
C THR A 3 55.77 4.75 32.65
N VAL A 4 56.55 4.88 31.62
CA VAL A 4 56.20 5.48 30.29
C VAL A 4 55.52 4.41 29.47
N LEU A 5 54.32 4.68 28.93
CA LEU A 5 53.67 3.86 27.90
C LEU A 5 53.98 4.41 26.50
N PRO A 6 54.15 3.56 25.48
CA PRO A 6 54.54 3.99 24.14
C PRO A 6 53.33 4.45 23.31
N ARG A 7 53.57 5.50 22.54
CA ARG A 7 52.64 6.04 21.50
C ARG A 7 52.57 5.09 20.29
N GLY A 8 51.38 4.72 19.88
CA GLY A 8 51.12 4.06 18.59
C GLY A 8 50.88 5.08 17.46
N PRO A 9 50.94 4.69 16.20
CA PRO A 9 51.12 5.59 15.06
C PRO A 9 49.82 6.25 14.57
N THR A 10 50.03 7.43 14.07
CA THR A 10 49.17 8.42 13.48
C THR A 10 48.36 7.96 12.24
N GLY A 11 47.06 8.28 12.24
CA GLY A 11 46.38 9.01 11.17
C GLY A 11 46.24 8.40 9.80
N ALA A 12 45.12 7.79 9.50
CA ALA A 12 44.58 7.74 8.12
C ALA A 12 43.47 8.80 8.01
N ALA A 13 43.72 9.78 7.11
CA ALA A 13 42.75 10.82 6.78
C ALA A 13 41.60 10.21 5.98
N LEU A 14 40.35 10.35 6.46
CA LEU A 14 39.13 10.13 5.69
C LEU A 14 38.97 11.30 4.72
N THR A 15 39.15 11.03 3.44
CA THR A 15 38.77 11.93 2.33
C THR A 15 37.22 11.91 2.22
N THR A 16 36.61 13.02 2.57
CA THR A 16 35.21 13.31 2.24
C THR A 16 35.13 13.56 0.73
N VAL A 17 34.32 12.77 0.05
CA VAL A 17 33.97 13.03 -1.37
C VAL A 17 32.78 14.00 -1.31
N ASP A 18 33.04 15.25 -1.70
CA ASP A 18 32.00 16.25 -1.96
C ASP A 18 31.20 15.82 -3.20
N VAL A 19 29.92 15.50 -3.00
CA VAL A 19 28.95 15.34 -4.10
C VAL A 19 28.35 16.73 -4.34
N PRO A 20 28.44 17.29 -5.56
CA PRO A 20 27.87 18.59 -5.83
C PRO A 20 26.34 18.53 -5.74
N MET A 21 25.76 19.43 -4.94
CA MET A 21 24.34 19.75 -5.00
C MET A 21 24.02 20.38 -6.36
N VAL A 22 23.12 19.79 -7.09
CA VAL A 22 22.53 20.38 -8.30
C VAL A 22 21.45 21.35 -7.82
N ASP A 23 21.70 22.66 -8.05
CA ASP A 23 20.69 23.71 -7.89
C ASP A 23 19.56 23.46 -8.90
N VAL A 24 18.35 23.19 -8.41
CA VAL A 24 17.13 23.15 -9.22
C VAL A 24 16.48 24.53 -9.17
N PRO A 25 16.26 25.22 -10.31
CA PRO A 25 15.65 26.52 -10.33
C PRO A 25 14.16 26.46 -9.94
N MET A 26 13.75 27.35 -9.04
CA MET A 26 12.35 27.58 -8.72
C MET A 26 11.63 28.22 -9.92
N TYR A 27 10.55 27.60 -10.35
CA TYR A 27 9.69 28.09 -11.43
C TYR A 27 8.61 28.99 -10.84
N GLU A 28 8.65 30.28 -11.16
CA GLU A 28 7.53 31.22 -10.94
C GLU A 28 6.47 30.97 -12.01
N GLY A 29 5.28 30.56 -11.59
CA GLY A 29 4.16 30.29 -12.48
C GLY A 29 3.37 31.55 -12.84
N ASP A 30 3.17 31.77 -14.13
CA ASP A 30 2.29 32.77 -14.68
C ASP A 30 0.79 32.45 -14.47
N PRO A 31 -0.09 33.46 -14.29
CA PRO A 31 -1.51 33.19 -14.03
C PRO A 31 -2.28 32.83 -15.31
N MET A 32 -3.11 31.80 -15.20
CA MET A 32 -4.01 31.35 -16.28
C MET A 32 -5.20 32.31 -16.51
N PRO A 33 -5.67 32.43 -17.75
CA PRO A 33 -6.83 33.27 -18.09
C PRO A 33 -8.16 32.57 -17.82
N ALA A 34 -9.16 33.35 -17.41
CA ALA A 34 -10.53 32.93 -17.15
C ALA A 34 -11.27 32.53 -18.44
N ALA A 35 -11.93 31.38 -18.45
CA ALA A 35 -12.86 30.97 -19.49
C ALA A 35 -14.31 31.15 -19.03
N ALA A 36 -15.06 32.02 -19.70
CA ALA A 36 -16.50 32.13 -19.60
C ALA A 36 -17.17 31.24 -20.67
N GLY A 37 -18.31 30.63 -20.33
CA GLY A 37 -19.12 29.97 -21.35
C GLY A 37 -20.31 29.20 -20.78
N HIS A 38 -21.47 29.81 -20.81
CA HIS A 38 -22.79 29.24 -20.55
C HIS A 38 -23.17 28.19 -21.59
N SER A 39 -23.82 27.10 -21.20
CA SER A 39 -24.86 26.49 -22.04
C SER A 39 -25.80 25.57 -21.25
N THR A 40 -27.02 25.62 -21.62
CA THR A 40 -28.32 25.22 -21.09
C THR A 40 -28.62 23.73 -21.18
N ARG A 41 -29.45 23.24 -20.22
CA ARG A 41 -30.06 21.91 -20.12
C ARG A 41 -31.07 21.62 -21.23
N PRO A 42 -31.41 20.31 -21.43
CA PRO A 42 -32.80 19.95 -21.16
C PRO A 42 -33.01 18.67 -20.31
N LEU A 43 -34.12 18.70 -19.61
CA LEU A 43 -34.73 17.63 -18.82
C LEU A 43 -35.25 16.48 -19.69
N VAL A 44 -34.98 15.23 -19.27
CA VAL A 44 -35.70 14.05 -19.79
C VAL A 44 -36.33 13.27 -18.62
N ARG A 45 -37.64 13.05 -18.77
CA ARG A 45 -38.55 12.36 -17.85
C ARG A 45 -38.25 10.86 -17.72
N SER A 46 -38.34 10.35 -16.48
CA SER A 46 -38.33 8.94 -16.13
C SER A 46 -39.64 8.22 -16.57
N ARG A 47 -39.49 7.04 -17.14
CA ARG A 47 -40.60 6.06 -17.25
C ARG A 47 -40.29 4.91 -16.27
N ARG A 48 -41.25 4.65 -15.38
CA ARG A 48 -41.30 3.48 -14.49
C ARG A 48 -41.69 2.26 -15.31
N THR A 49 -40.95 1.17 -15.22
CA THR A 49 -41.37 -0.13 -15.72
C THR A 49 -41.52 -1.10 -14.55
N ALA A 50 -42.72 -1.67 -14.45
CA ALA A 50 -43.08 -2.66 -13.45
C ALA A 50 -42.45 -4.02 -13.82
N VAL A 51 -41.90 -4.73 -12.85
CA VAL A 51 -41.41 -6.11 -13.00
C VAL A 51 -42.42 -7.07 -12.40
N THR A 52 -42.92 -7.95 -13.24
CA THR A 52 -43.85 -9.04 -12.89
C THR A 52 -43.05 -10.25 -12.41
N LEU A 53 -43.35 -10.76 -11.23
CA LEU A 53 -42.87 -12.04 -10.71
C LEU A 53 -43.52 -13.21 -11.44
N VAL A 54 -42.71 -14.11 -12.00
CA VAL A 54 -43.17 -15.43 -12.46
C VAL A 54 -42.56 -16.49 -11.57
N ALA A 55 -43.44 -17.24 -10.88
CA ALA A 55 -43.10 -18.42 -10.10
C ALA A 55 -42.90 -19.62 -11.06
N ALA A 56 -41.74 -20.30 -10.98
CA ALA A 56 -41.51 -21.54 -11.71
C ALA A 56 -41.48 -22.73 -10.72
N ALA A 57 -42.33 -23.71 -11.03
CA ALA A 57 -42.50 -24.94 -10.29
C ALA A 57 -41.33 -25.91 -10.50
N THR A 58 -40.95 -26.59 -9.44
CA THR A 58 -39.91 -27.62 -9.39
C THR A 58 -40.47 -28.95 -9.93
N VAL A 59 -39.86 -29.50 -10.97
CA VAL A 59 -40.07 -30.88 -11.42
C VAL A 59 -38.85 -31.70 -11.04
N CYS A 60 -39.03 -32.66 -10.11
CA CYS A 60 -38.06 -33.70 -9.80
C CYS A 60 -38.05 -34.76 -10.90
N SER A 61 -36.95 -34.89 -11.63
CA SER A 61 -36.70 -36.06 -12.47
C SER A 61 -35.54 -36.87 -11.92
N ALA A 62 -35.82 -38.10 -11.53
CA ALA A 62 -34.84 -39.08 -11.10
C ALA A 62 -34.03 -39.53 -12.32
N LEU A 63 -32.71 -39.32 -12.27
CA LEU A 63 -31.75 -39.84 -13.23
C LEU A 63 -31.01 -41.03 -12.66
N THR A 64 -31.15 -42.17 -13.28
CA THR A 64 -30.45 -43.43 -13.05
C THR A 64 -28.98 -43.29 -13.41
N LEU A 65 -28.10 -43.63 -12.46
CA LEU A 65 -26.66 -43.68 -12.65
C LEU A 65 -26.26 -44.94 -13.44
N THR A 66 -25.71 -44.74 -14.63
CA THR A 66 -24.89 -45.76 -15.32
C THR A 66 -23.42 -45.54 -14.98
N PRO A 67 -22.66 -46.57 -14.59
CA PRO A 67 -21.23 -46.47 -14.41
C PRO A 67 -20.55 -46.62 -15.77
N GLY A 68 -19.97 -45.53 -16.27
CA GLY A 68 -19.27 -45.57 -17.54
C GLY A 68 -18.15 -44.55 -17.64
N ALA A 69 -16.95 -45.07 -17.82
CA ALA A 69 -15.76 -44.47 -18.41
C ALA A 69 -14.98 -43.45 -17.57
N GLY A 70 -13.74 -43.86 -17.32
CA GLY A 70 -12.69 -43.15 -16.62
C GLY A 70 -12.55 -41.69 -16.93
N ALA A 71 -12.67 -40.88 -15.90
CA ALA A 71 -12.16 -39.53 -15.90
C ALA A 71 -10.62 -39.64 -16.02
N ALA A 72 -10.11 -39.29 -17.20
CA ALA A 72 -8.71 -39.00 -17.36
C ALA A 72 -8.37 -37.88 -16.37
N GLU A 73 -7.62 -38.20 -15.33
CA GLU A 73 -6.95 -37.20 -14.51
C GLU A 73 -6.17 -36.31 -15.48
N ARG A 74 -6.65 -35.08 -15.65
CA ARG A 74 -5.81 -34.04 -16.21
C ARG A 74 -4.69 -33.87 -15.17
N THR A 75 -3.56 -34.50 -15.41
CA THR A 75 -2.30 -34.18 -14.80
C THR A 75 -2.05 -32.71 -15.10
N GLY A 76 -2.45 -31.85 -14.17
CA GLY A 76 -2.13 -30.45 -14.22
C GLY A 76 -0.62 -30.37 -14.31
N ALA A 77 -0.09 -29.80 -15.41
CA ALA A 77 1.31 -29.52 -15.53
C ALA A 77 1.73 -28.77 -14.25
N SER A 78 2.57 -29.39 -13.45
CA SER A 78 3.19 -28.76 -12.30
C SER A 78 4.09 -27.66 -12.84
N HIS A 79 3.58 -26.44 -12.94
CA HIS A 79 4.40 -25.27 -13.23
C HIS A 79 5.39 -25.17 -12.08
N SER A 80 6.67 -25.44 -12.36
CA SER A 80 7.72 -25.31 -11.38
C SER A 80 7.93 -23.83 -11.06
N GLU A 81 7.62 -23.39 -9.84
CA GLU A 81 7.97 -22.06 -9.38
C GLU A 81 9.49 -22.00 -9.15
N LYS A 82 10.18 -21.07 -9.80
CA LYS A 82 11.58 -20.72 -9.53
C LYS A 82 11.63 -19.69 -8.41
N ILE A 83 12.32 -19.99 -7.34
CA ILE A 83 12.52 -19.09 -6.21
C ILE A 83 13.60 -18.06 -6.57
N LEU A 84 13.27 -16.77 -6.52
CA LEU A 84 14.20 -15.65 -6.65
C LEU A 84 14.67 -15.16 -5.28
N PHE A 85 13.78 -15.19 -4.29
CA PHE A 85 14.03 -14.87 -2.90
C PHE A 85 13.07 -15.65 -2.01
N ALA A 86 13.53 -16.16 -0.88
CA ALA A 86 12.66 -16.76 0.14
C ALA A 86 13.27 -16.62 1.52
N ASP A 87 12.42 -16.32 2.51
CA ASP A 87 12.78 -16.27 3.91
C ASP A 87 11.61 -16.83 4.75
N ASP A 88 11.87 -17.86 5.54
CA ASP A 88 10.96 -18.39 6.55
C ASP A 88 11.30 -17.87 7.95
N PHE A 89 12.33 -17.02 8.02
CA PHE A 89 12.84 -16.40 9.23
C PHE A 89 13.31 -17.36 10.32
N SER A 90 13.49 -18.65 10.00
CA SER A 90 13.95 -19.66 10.97
C SER A 90 15.35 -19.38 11.50
N LYS A 91 16.15 -18.61 10.76
CA LYS A 91 17.48 -18.14 11.16
C LYS A 91 17.50 -16.73 11.75
N GLY A 92 16.33 -16.13 11.98
CA GLY A 92 16.18 -14.75 12.40
C GLY A 92 16.00 -13.78 11.23
N PHE A 93 15.88 -12.51 11.55
CA PHE A 93 15.75 -11.41 10.57
C PHE A 93 17.12 -10.76 10.36
N ASP A 94 17.68 -10.90 9.17
CA ASP A 94 18.99 -10.35 8.83
C ASP A 94 18.87 -9.01 8.07
N ALA A 95 18.91 -7.92 8.81
CA ALA A 95 18.86 -6.56 8.27
C ALA A 95 20.18 -6.11 7.61
N GLN A 96 21.27 -6.85 7.77
CA GLN A 96 22.57 -6.45 7.23
C GLN A 96 22.81 -7.00 5.84
N GLN A 97 22.47 -8.25 5.59
CA GLN A 97 22.77 -8.92 4.33
C GLN A 97 21.54 -9.25 3.49
N THR A 98 20.44 -9.63 4.13
CA THR A 98 19.26 -10.18 3.45
C THR A 98 18.16 -9.15 3.22
N TRP A 99 17.91 -8.29 4.20
CA TRP A 99 16.85 -7.30 4.16
C TRP A 99 17.37 -5.87 4.18
N LEU A 100 16.68 -4.99 3.46
CA LEU A 100 16.84 -3.54 3.53
C LEU A 100 15.71 -2.98 4.36
N LEU A 101 16.05 -2.27 5.44
CA LEU A 101 15.09 -1.55 6.26
C LEU A 101 14.96 -0.11 5.78
N GLY A 102 13.71 0.35 5.65
CA GLY A 102 13.41 1.76 5.54
C GLY A 102 13.58 2.49 6.88
N SER A 103 13.57 3.80 6.84
CA SER A 103 13.57 4.65 8.03
C SER A 103 12.31 5.49 8.09
N SER A 104 11.70 5.61 9.27
CA SER A 104 10.62 6.57 9.54
C SER A 104 11.19 7.87 10.10
N SER A 105 10.59 9.00 9.73
CA SER A 105 10.93 10.29 10.30
C SER A 105 10.12 10.55 11.56
N THR A 106 10.74 11.19 12.55
CA THR A 106 10.09 11.73 13.74
C THR A 106 10.46 13.21 13.89
N PRO A 107 9.76 14.01 14.73
CA PRO A 107 10.21 15.37 15.05
C PRO A 107 11.62 15.42 15.62
N GLU A 108 12.06 14.35 16.30
CA GLU A 108 13.40 14.22 16.91
C GLU A 108 14.45 13.68 15.93
N GLY A 109 14.03 13.20 14.74
CA GLY A 109 14.93 12.63 13.74
C GLY A 109 14.43 11.34 13.11
N LYS A 110 15.35 10.57 12.50
CA LYS A 110 15.08 9.29 11.88
C LYS A 110 15.30 8.14 12.86
N LEU A 111 14.35 7.23 12.94
CA LEU A 111 14.56 5.94 13.60
C LEU A 111 15.39 5.03 12.69
N ALA A 112 16.47 4.46 13.20
CA ALA A 112 17.43 3.66 12.42
C ALA A 112 16.80 2.45 11.70
N GLN A 113 15.74 1.88 12.27
CA GLN A 113 15.03 0.71 11.76
C GLN A 113 13.56 1.01 11.41
N GLY A 114 13.22 2.30 11.31
CA GLY A 114 11.84 2.74 11.20
C GLY A 114 11.08 2.55 12.51
N ASP A 115 9.75 2.65 12.46
CA ASP A 115 8.89 2.49 13.64
C ASP A 115 8.50 1.01 13.82
N GLY A 116 9.49 0.16 14.06
CA GLY A 116 9.28 -1.28 14.21
C GLY A 116 10.37 -1.99 15.01
N VAL A 117 9.95 -2.70 16.06
CA VAL A 117 10.80 -3.64 16.82
C VAL A 117 10.53 -5.04 16.28
N ILE A 118 11.58 -5.71 15.82
CA ILE A 118 11.51 -7.04 15.22
C ILE A 118 11.94 -8.08 16.24
N THR A 119 11.13 -9.12 16.40
CA THR A 119 11.51 -10.34 17.14
C THR A 119 11.31 -11.56 16.24
N SER A 120 12.18 -12.56 16.35
CA SER A 120 12.14 -13.77 15.54
C SER A 120 11.98 -15.00 16.43
N ASN A 121 11.29 -16.01 15.91
CA ASN A 121 11.20 -17.34 16.52
C ASN A 121 10.94 -18.39 15.41
N ALA A 122 10.74 -19.66 15.79
CA ALA A 122 10.49 -20.75 14.84
C ALA A 122 9.19 -20.58 14.00
N GLN A 123 8.29 -19.66 14.35
CA GLN A 123 7.07 -19.36 13.61
C GLN A 123 7.22 -18.18 12.66
N GLY A 124 8.40 -17.56 12.58
CA GLY A 124 8.67 -16.39 11.75
C GLY A 124 9.06 -15.16 12.55
N ILE A 125 8.78 -13.98 12.01
CA ILE A 125 9.02 -12.71 12.70
C ILE A 125 7.73 -12.09 13.23
N THR A 126 7.89 -11.28 14.27
CA THR A 126 6.87 -10.35 14.76
C THR A 126 7.46 -8.95 14.77
N VAL A 127 6.74 -8.01 14.16
CA VAL A 127 7.06 -6.58 14.14
C VAL A 127 6.00 -5.85 14.93
N VAL A 128 6.42 -5.06 15.90
CA VAL A 128 5.54 -4.17 16.68
C VAL A 128 6.07 -2.74 16.62
N PRO A 129 5.23 -1.70 16.68
CA PRO A 129 5.68 -0.31 16.76
C PRO A 129 6.64 -0.09 17.95
N THR A 130 7.52 0.89 17.82
CA THR A 130 8.50 1.25 18.86
C THR A 130 7.84 1.92 20.05
N GLY A 131 6.77 2.67 19.84
CA GLY A 131 6.02 3.36 20.88
C GLY A 131 4.98 2.48 21.58
N ARG A 132 4.33 3.09 22.55
CA ARG A 132 3.23 2.48 23.31
C ARG A 132 2.12 3.49 23.54
N ASN A 133 0.89 3.02 23.45
CA ASN A 133 -0.27 3.79 23.85
C ASN A 133 -0.18 4.06 25.36
N PRO A 134 -0.12 5.34 25.80
CA PRO A 134 0.10 5.68 27.22
C PRO A 134 -1.04 5.22 28.13
N ARG A 135 -2.26 5.04 27.57
CA ARG A 135 -3.44 4.65 28.32
C ARG A 135 -3.56 3.14 28.48
N THR A 136 -3.19 2.37 27.44
CA THR A 136 -3.39 0.91 27.41
C THR A 136 -2.11 0.09 27.53
N GLY A 137 -0.94 0.71 27.33
CA GLY A 137 0.37 0.05 27.25
C GLY A 137 0.59 -0.79 25.99
N ARG A 138 -0.41 -0.86 25.08
CA ARG A 138 -0.31 -1.62 23.82
C ARG A 138 0.68 -0.96 22.86
N PRO A 139 1.31 -1.73 21.94
CA PRO A 139 2.16 -1.17 20.91
C PRO A 139 1.44 -0.10 20.11
N ALA A 140 2.08 1.05 19.90
CA ALA A 140 1.54 2.18 19.16
C ALA A 140 2.64 2.86 18.35
N PHE A 141 2.30 3.42 17.20
CA PHE A 141 3.25 4.19 16.39
C PHE A 141 3.84 5.35 17.19
N ALA A 142 5.15 5.53 17.07
CA ALA A 142 5.91 6.62 17.64
C ALA A 142 6.44 7.58 16.57
N ALA A 143 6.48 7.14 15.32
CA ALA A 143 7.03 7.91 14.22
C ALA A 143 5.92 8.52 13.34
N THR A 144 6.08 9.81 13.02
CA THR A 144 5.28 10.51 12.00
C THR A 144 6.16 11.58 11.36
N SER A 145 5.86 11.93 10.11
CA SER A 145 6.53 13.04 9.43
C SER A 145 5.87 14.36 9.81
N ASP A 146 6.65 15.43 9.82
CA ASP A 146 6.08 16.77 9.82
C ASP A 146 5.33 17.03 8.52
N GLN A 147 4.37 17.95 8.57
CA GLN A 147 3.70 18.45 7.38
C GLN A 147 4.75 19.06 6.43
N ASN A 148 4.66 18.79 5.14
CA ASN A 148 5.66 19.17 4.13
C ASN A 148 7.07 18.59 4.32
N ALA A 149 7.24 17.56 5.14
CA ALA A 149 8.56 17.02 5.49
C ALA A 149 9.18 16.15 4.39
N SER A 150 8.45 15.73 3.39
CA SER A 150 8.97 14.88 2.31
C SER A 150 8.80 15.54 0.95
N GLY A 151 9.79 15.36 0.08
CA GLY A 151 9.82 15.96 -1.24
C GLY A 151 8.75 15.44 -2.22
N PHE A 152 8.00 14.41 -1.86
CA PHE A 152 6.91 13.87 -2.67
C PHE A 152 5.60 14.04 -1.90
N GLY A 153 5.00 15.24 -2.01
CA GLY A 153 3.74 15.46 -1.34
C GLY A 153 3.83 15.26 0.15
N GLY A 154 4.67 16.01 0.79
CA GLY A 154 4.76 16.28 2.23
C GLY A 154 4.59 15.10 3.19
N GLY A 155 3.81 14.14 2.86
CA GLY A 155 3.40 13.12 3.80
C GLY A 155 3.57 11.67 3.36
N THR A 156 4.09 11.41 2.16
CA THR A 156 4.23 10.01 1.70
C THR A 156 5.11 9.16 2.62
N GLY A 157 6.10 9.73 3.27
CA GLY A 157 6.90 9.05 4.30
C GLY A 157 6.11 8.70 5.55
N ASP A 158 4.97 9.36 5.81
CA ASP A 158 4.11 9.07 6.95
C ASP A 158 3.20 7.85 6.71
N HIS A 159 2.97 7.46 5.48
CA HIS A 159 2.17 6.28 5.15
C HIS A 159 2.84 4.98 5.60
N LEU A 160 4.16 4.89 5.48
CA LEU A 160 4.95 3.72 5.90
C LEU A 160 5.69 4.03 7.20
N LYS A 161 5.23 3.46 8.31
CA LYS A 161 5.87 3.60 9.62
C LYS A 161 7.08 2.68 9.76
N TRP A 162 7.00 1.49 9.19
CA TRP A 162 8.09 0.53 9.10
C TRP A 162 7.99 -0.20 7.76
N VAL A 163 9.12 -0.44 7.10
CA VAL A 163 9.19 -1.18 5.84
C VAL A 163 10.47 -2.00 5.75
N ALA A 164 10.34 -3.22 5.25
CA ALA A 164 11.46 -4.09 4.91
C ALA A 164 11.28 -4.67 3.51
N GLN A 165 12.36 -4.67 2.75
CA GLN A 165 12.43 -5.21 1.40
C GLN A 165 13.65 -6.13 1.26
N PRO A 166 13.61 -7.22 0.48
CA PRO A 166 14.79 -7.99 0.14
C PRO A 166 15.89 -7.10 -0.48
N ARG A 167 17.13 -7.30 -0.06
CA ARG A 167 18.27 -6.74 -0.75
C ARG A 167 18.44 -7.45 -2.08
N VAL A 168 18.49 -6.69 -3.15
CA VAL A 168 18.71 -7.18 -4.51
C VAL A 168 19.86 -6.43 -5.13
N SER A 169 20.54 -7.06 -6.09
CA SER A 169 21.66 -6.45 -6.80
C SER A 169 21.23 -5.31 -7.72
N SER A 170 19.96 -5.22 -8.06
CA SER A 170 19.37 -4.17 -8.90
C SER A 170 18.59 -3.17 -8.03
N ALA A 171 18.85 -1.89 -8.17
CA ALA A 171 18.09 -0.82 -7.52
C ALA A 171 16.60 -0.83 -7.88
N ASN A 172 16.24 -1.46 -9.02
CA ASN A 172 14.88 -1.48 -9.55
C ASN A 172 14.08 -2.74 -9.17
N GLY A 173 14.65 -3.66 -8.38
CA GLY A 173 13.97 -4.89 -7.96
C GLY A 173 14.24 -6.09 -8.88
N PHE A 174 13.26 -7.00 -8.99
CA PHE A 174 13.36 -8.23 -9.75
C PHE A 174 12.67 -8.08 -11.11
N PRO A 175 13.30 -8.51 -12.22
CA PRO A 175 12.70 -8.40 -13.54
C PRO A 175 11.43 -9.26 -13.65
N VAL A 176 10.40 -8.70 -14.28
CA VAL A 176 9.17 -9.44 -14.64
C VAL A 176 9.45 -10.24 -15.91
N PRO A 177 9.20 -11.57 -15.92
CA PRO A 177 9.46 -12.39 -17.11
C PRO A 177 8.49 -12.06 -18.26
N ALA A 178 8.95 -12.19 -19.49
CA ALA A 178 8.13 -11.95 -20.68
C ALA A 178 6.98 -12.98 -20.81
N THR A 179 7.21 -14.20 -20.35
CA THR A 179 6.22 -15.29 -20.28
C THR A 179 6.10 -15.80 -18.85
N GLY A 180 4.96 -16.45 -18.54
CA GLY A 180 4.72 -16.92 -17.19
C GLY A 180 4.34 -15.80 -16.22
N SER A 181 4.75 -15.89 -14.96
CA SER A 181 4.42 -14.89 -13.93
C SER A 181 5.57 -14.62 -12.96
N TRP A 182 5.56 -13.40 -12.43
CA TRP A 182 6.33 -12.98 -11.26
C TRP A 182 5.37 -12.87 -10.07
N ASN A 183 5.77 -13.36 -8.89
CA ASN A 183 4.89 -13.38 -7.73
C ASN A 183 5.64 -12.89 -6.49
N CYS A 184 4.98 -12.01 -5.72
CA CYS A 184 5.33 -11.66 -4.36
C CYS A 184 4.37 -12.37 -3.40
N ASN A 185 4.86 -13.17 -2.49
CA ASN A 185 4.08 -13.99 -1.59
C ASN A 185 4.41 -13.68 -0.13
N ALA A 186 3.39 -13.56 0.71
CA ALA A 186 3.56 -13.42 2.15
C ALA A 186 2.47 -14.21 2.91
N ASN A 187 2.87 -14.87 4.00
CA ASN A 187 1.93 -15.47 4.94
C ASN A 187 1.96 -14.64 6.22
N VAL A 188 0.91 -13.84 6.45
CA VAL A 188 0.89 -12.82 7.49
C VAL A 188 -0.25 -13.02 8.49
N THR A 189 -0.04 -12.53 9.69
CA THR A 189 -1.06 -12.36 10.73
C THR A 189 -0.97 -10.92 11.22
N VAL A 190 -2.09 -10.22 11.22
CA VAL A 190 -2.14 -8.78 11.51
C VAL A 190 -3.14 -8.49 12.61
N LYS A 191 -2.77 -7.58 13.52
CA LYS A 191 -3.64 -7.01 14.53
C LYS A 191 -3.36 -5.52 14.67
N ALA A 192 -4.33 -4.68 14.35
CA ALA A 192 -4.31 -3.25 14.63
C ALA A 192 -4.84 -3.00 16.05
N GLU A 193 -4.20 -2.08 16.76
CA GLU A 193 -4.54 -1.68 18.13
C GLU A 193 -4.86 -0.18 18.17
N GLY A 194 -5.77 0.24 19.05
CA GLY A 194 -6.08 1.66 19.29
C GLY A 194 -6.82 2.36 18.14
N VAL A 195 -7.28 1.63 17.14
CA VAL A 195 -8.05 2.21 16.01
C VAL A 195 -9.44 2.66 16.45
N GLU A 196 -10.00 2.03 17.46
CA GLU A 196 -11.30 2.40 18.07
C GLU A 196 -11.29 3.77 18.73
N ASP A 197 -10.11 4.25 19.13
CA ASP A 197 -9.91 5.52 19.82
C ASP A 197 -9.61 6.68 18.86
N GLN A 198 -9.82 6.48 17.56
CA GLN A 198 -9.53 7.46 16.51
C GLN A 198 -10.24 8.82 16.79
N PRO A 199 -9.58 9.97 16.51
CA PRO A 199 -10.12 11.28 16.86
C PRO A 199 -11.11 11.86 15.83
N PHE A 200 -11.40 11.15 14.73
CA PHE A 200 -12.13 11.67 13.57
C PHE A 200 -13.63 11.47 13.61
N GLY A 201 -14.17 10.88 14.69
CA GLY A 201 -15.59 10.70 14.89
C GLY A 201 -16.25 9.92 13.76
N LYS A 202 -17.33 10.51 13.18
CA LYS A 202 -18.13 9.89 12.11
C LYS A 202 -17.46 9.81 10.75
N ALA A 203 -16.30 10.46 10.57
CA ALA A 203 -15.51 10.34 9.34
C ALA A 203 -14.94 8.93 9.13
N VAL A 204 -14.92 8.13 10.20
CA VAL A 204 -14.53 6.73 10.18
C VAL A 204 -15.71 5.90 10.65
N SER A 205 -16.38 5.23 9.73
CA SER A 205 -17.59 4.44 10.03
C SER A 205 -17.29 3.10 10.68
N ASP A 206 -16.19 2.43 10.29
CA ASP A 206 -15.71 1.17 10.89
C ASP A 206 -14.20 1.24 11.11
N PRO A 207 -13.75 1.63 12.31
CA PRO A 207 -12.33 1.73 12.60
C PRO A 207 -11.55 0.42 12.43
N GLN A 208 -12.22 -0.74 12.58
CA GLN A 208 -11.57 -2.04 12.48
C GLN A 208 -11.32 -2.48 11.02
N SER A 209 -12.01 -1.84 10.06
CA SER A 209 -11.87 -2.09 8.62
C SER A 209 -11.14 -0.97 7.89
N ASP A 210 -10.94 0.20 8.51
CA ASP A 210 -10.42 1.37 7.82
C ASP A 210 -8.88 1.36 7.73
N PRO A 211 -8.29 1.16 6.52
CA PRO A 211 -6.85 1.09 6.35
C PRO A 211 -6.15 2.45 6.57
N ARG A 212 -6.91 3.56 6.59
CA ARG A 212 -6.36 4.89 6.86
C ARG A 212 -5.76 4.99 8.26
N LEU A 213 -6.35 4.27 9.24
CA LEU A 213 -5.97 4.39 10.65
C LEU A 213 -4.70 3.61 10.99
N ALA A 214 -4.66 2.33 10.65
CA ALA A 214 -3.53 1.45 10.88
C ALA A 214 -3.69 0.15 10.09
N SER A 215 -2.69 -0.24 9.32
CA SER A 215 -2.67 -1.48 8.55
C SER A 215 -1.27 -2.06 8.40
N ALA A 216 -1.19 -3.37 8.15
CA ALA A 216 0.02 -3.97 7.62
C ALA A 216 -0.10 -4.11 6.11
N THR A 217 1.03 -4.03 5.42
CA THR A 217 1.07 -3.97 3.97
C THR A 217 2.03 -5.03 3.41
N VAL A 218 1.60 -5.73 2.34
CA VAL A 218 2.49 -6.42 1.40
C VAL A 218 2.55 -5.54 0.17
N ILE A 219 3.73 -4.99 -0.10
CA ILE A 219 3.90 -3.91 -1.08
C ILE A 219 4.70 -4.38 -2.28
N THR A 220 4.26 -4.03 -3.48
CA THR A 220 5.06 -4.12 -4.70
C THR A 220 5.11 -2.76 -5.39
N VAL A 221 6.28 -2.42 -5.93
CA VAL A 221 6.48 -1.17 -6.67
C VAL A 221 7.35 -1.42 -7.90
N ASP A 222 6.92 -0.89 -9.03
CA ASP A 222 7.77 -0.70 -10.21
C ASP A 222 8.11 0.79 -10.31
N HIS A 223 9.34 1.12 -9.99
CA HIS A 223 9.81 2.52 -10.00
C HIS A 223 9.86 3.12 -11.41
N ALA A 224 10.06 2.30 -12.45
CA ALA A 224 10.13 2.79 -13.82
C ALA A 224 8.78 3.29 -14.33
N SER A 225 7.69 2.62 -13.95
CA SER A 225 6.34 2.99 -14.33
C SER A 225 5.60 3.79 -13.24
N HIS A 226 6.23 4.02 -12.10
CA HIS A 226 5.64 4.64 -10.91
C HIS A 226 4.36 3.94 -10.41
N THR A 227 4.21 2.64 -10.69
CA THR A 227 3.02 1.88 -10.30
C THR A 227 3.26 1.06 -9.05
N VAL A 228 2.24 1.00 -8.21
CA VAL A 228 2.23 0.28 -6.94
C VAL A 228 1.03 -0.65 -6.88
N ALA A 229 1.26 -1.89 -6.49
CA ALA A 229 0.20 -2.84 -6.19
C ALA A 229 0.45 -3.44 -4.80
N ASN A 230 -0.50 -3.25 -3.89
CA ASN A 230 -0.31 -3.62 -2.49
C ASN A 230 -1.51 -4.41 -1.97
N PHE A 231 -1.31 -5.02 -0.81
CA PHE A 231 -2.38 -5.32 0.12
C PHE A 231 -2.24 -4.44 1.36
N SER A 232 -3.34 -3.84 1.81
CA SER A 232 -3.48 -3.30 3.17
C SER A 232 -4.37 -4.22 3.98
N VAL A 233 -3.87 -4.67 5.14
CA VAL A 233 -4.54 -5.65 6.01
C VAL A 233 -4.90 -4.97 7.32
N THR A 234 -6.19 -4.84 7.57
CA THR A 234 -6.78 -4.31 8.82
C THR A 234 -7.26 -5.46 9.71
N ASN A 235 -7.95 -5.18 10.80
CA ASN A 235 -8.52 -6.23 11.66
C ASN A 235 -9.62 -7.03 10.97
N HIS A 236 -10.50 -6.37 10.20
CA HIS A 236 -11.69 -7.01 9.64
C HIS A 236 -11.64 -7.18 8.13
N GLU A 237 -10.72 -6.51 7.42
CA GLU A 237 -10.65 -6.57 5.96
C GLU A 237 -9.22 -6.68 5.44
N VAL A 238 -9.11 -7.23 4.23
CA VAL A 238 -7.97 -7.10 3.35
C VAL A 238 -8.40 -6.22 2.18
N HIS A 239 -7.63 -5.18 1.91
CA HIS A 239 -7.83 -4.30 0.78
C HIS A 239 -6.76 -4.57 -0.28
N ALA A 240 -7.17 -4.68 -1.54
CA ALA A 240 -6.26 -4.56 -2.66
C ALA A 240 -6.04 -3.08 -2.94
N VAL A 241 -4.79 -2.66 -2.90
CA VAL A 241 -4.37 -1.28 -3.15
C VAL A 241 -3.72 -1.20 -4.51
N TYR A 242 -4.09 -0.18 -5.27
CA TYR A 242 -3.55 0.07 -6.59
C TYR A 242 -3.29 1.57 -6.75
N GLU A 243 -2.05 1.91 -7.08
CA GLU A 243 -1.61 3.30 -7.12
C GLU A 243 -0.81 3.59 -8.38
N ARG A 244 -0.85 4.84 -8.79
CA ARG A 244 0.17 5.46 -9.60
C ARG A 244 0.70 6.67 -8.86
N LEU A 245 2.01 6.70 -8.62
CA LEU A 245 2.66 7.75 -7.85
C LEU A 245 2.76 9.03 -8.70
N PRO A 246 2.59 10.22 -8.10
CA PRO A 246 2.73 11.47 -8.82
C PRO A 246 4.17 11.71 -9.29
N VAL A 247 4.31 12.47 -10.38
CA VAL A 247 5.57 13.09 -10.82
C VAL A 247 5.36 14.60 -10.86
N GLU A 248 6.43 15.36 -10.68
CA GLU A 248 6.37 16.82 -10.65
C GLU A 248 5.78 17.41 -11.95
N SER A 249 6.03 16.78 -13.09
CA SER A 249 5.52 17.25 -14.39
C SER A 249 4.02 17.04 -14.59
N GLY A 250 3.38 16.18 -13.80
CA GLY A 250 1.96 15.83 -13.99
C GLY A 250 1.64 15.20 -15.34
N GLU A 251 2.62 14.51 -15.95
CA GLU A 251 2.50 13.95 -17.31
C GLU A 251 1.47 12.83 -17.42
N TYR A 252 1.07 12.25 -16.32
CA TYR A 252 0.07 11.18 -16.26
C TYR A 252 -0.79 11.27 -14.99
N ALA A 253 -1.92 10.55 -15.00
CA ALA A 253 -2.78 10.46 -13.83
C ALA A 253 -2.08 9.77 -12.66
N ALA A 254 -2.09 10.43 -11.49
CA ALA A 254 -1.60 9.87 -10.24
C ALA A 254 -2.76 9.69 -9.27
N PHE A 255 -2.86 8.50 -8.64
CA PHE A 255 -4.04 8.13 -7.86
C PHE A 255 -3.73 7.01 -6.87
N HIS A 256 -4.63 6.86 -5.88
CA HIS A 256 -4.65 5.74 -4.95
C HIS A 256 -6.05 5.12 -4.86
N TYR A 257 -6.16 3.83 -5.18
CA TYR A 257 -7.34 3.01 -4.96
C TYR A 257 -7.16 2.08 -3.77
N SER A 258 -8.23 1.89 -2.98
CA SER A 258 -8.27 0.89 -1.91
C SER A 258 -9.58 0.11 -2.00
N VAL A 259 -9.50 -1.12 -2.51
CA VAL A 259 -10.66 -1.99 -2.78
C VAL A 259 -10.75 -3.06 -1.71
N PRO A 260 -11.80 -3.12 -0.88
CA PRO A 260 -12.00 -4.21 0.07
C PRO A 260 -12.28 -5.51 -0.69
N VAL A 261 -11.44 -6.54 -0.48
CA VAL A 261 -11.48 -7.78 -1.28
C VAL A 261 -11.68 -9.05 -0.44
N PHE A 262 -11.48 -8.98 0.88
CA PHE A 262 -11.61 -10.16 1.72
C PHE A 262 -11.94 -9.78 3.17
N LYS A 263 -12.96 -10.42 3.75
CA LYS A 263 -13.30 -10.26 5.18
C LYS A 263 -12.45 -11.21 6.04
N ARG A 264 -12.05 -10.74 7.22
CA ARG A 264 -11.24 -11.49 8.16
C ARG A 264 -11.55 -11.10 9.61
N THR A 265 -10.91 -11.74 10.56
CA THR A 265 -10.89 -11.35 11.97
C THR A 265 -9.46 -11.01 12.41
N ALA A 266 -9.33 -10.13 13.40
CA ALA A 266 -8.03 -9.75 13.96
C ALA A 266 -7.24 -10.99 14.40
N GLY A 267 -5.95 -11.04 14.05
CA GLY A 267 -5.10 -12.19 14.36
C GLY A 267 -5.29 -13.45 13.48
N GLN A 268 -6.21 -13.42 12.52
CA GLN A 268 -6.38 -14.51 11.56
C GLN A 268 -5.22 -14.53 10.56
N PRO A 269 -4.52 -15.68 10.36
CA PRO A 269 -3.52 -15.80 9.30
C PRO A 269 -4.15 -15.67 7.92
N VAL A 270 -3.43 -15.03 7.00
CA VAL A 270 -3.84 -14.89 5.59
C VAL A 270 -2.62 -15.04 4.68
N LYS A 271 -2.79 -15.78 3.57
CA LYS A 271 -1.79 -15.91 2.51
C LYS A 271 -2.12 -14.91 1.42
N LEU A 272 -1.19 -14.00 1.16
CA LEU A 272 -1.31 -12.93 0.18
C LEU A 272 -0.33 -13.18 -0.95
N ARG A 273 -0.78 -12.96 -2.20
CA ARG A 273 0.07 -13.01 -3.39
C ARG A 273 -0.29 -11.86 -4.32
N ILE A 274 0.71 -11.10 -4.72
CA ILE A 274 0.60 -10.15 -5.84
C ILE A 274 1.33 -10.79 -7.01
N ARG A 275 0.63 -10.93 -8.13
CA ARG A 275 1.12 -11.58 -9.35
C ARG A 275 1.16 -10.58 -10.49
N TYR A 276 2.29 -10.51 -11.18
CA TYR A 276 2.41 -9.88 -12.49
C TYR A 276 2.57 -10.97 -13.54
N ASP A 277 1.76 -10.93 -14.59
CA ASP A 277 1.82 -11.85 -15.72
C ASP A 277 1.67 -11.12 -17.06
N GLN A 278 1.61 -11.87 -18.16
CA GLN A 278 1.53 -11.33 -19.53
C GLN A 278 2.67 -10.33 -19.83
N GLY A 279 3.89 -10.64 -19.37
CA GLY A 279 5.04 -9.74 -19.55
C GLY A 279 4.91 -8.43 -18.78
N GLY A 280 4.24 -8.44 -17.62
CA GLY A 280 4.03 -7.25 -16.78
C GLY A 280 2.85 -6.36 -17.19
N LYS A 281 2.02 -6.80 -18.10
CA LYS A 281 0.83 -6.05 -18.54
C LYS A 281 -0.40 -6.28 -17.69
N ARG A 282 -0.37 -7.29 -16.82
CA ARG A 282 -1.47 -7.61 -15.91
C ARG A 282 -0.96 -7.76 -14.48
N VAL A 283 -1.70 -7.19 -13.53
CA VAL A 283 -1.49 -7.42 -12.10
C VAL A 283 -2.72 -8.06 -11.49
N SER A 284 -2.52 -9.01 -10.57
CA SER A 284 -3.58 -9.74 -9.87
C SER A 284 -3.27 -9.83 -8.37
N TRP A 285 -4.30 -9.64 -7.55
CA TRP A 285 -4.26 -9.83 -6.11
C TRP A 285 -4.92 -11.15 -5.76
N LEU A 286 -4.21 -12.01 -5.01
CA LEU A 286 -4.72 -13.32 -4.59
C LEU A 286 -4.71 -13.41 -3.06
N VAL A 287 -5.84 -13.83 -2.49
CA VAL A 287 -5.98 -14.11 -1.05
C VAL A 287 -6.29 -15.60 -0.88
N ASN A 288 -5.47 -16.29 -0.07
CA ASN A 288 -5.59 -17.72 0.18
C ASN A 288 -5.66 -18.56 -1.12
N GLY A 289 -4.87 -18.18 -2.13
CA GLY A 289 -4.77 -18.84 -3.42
C GLY A 289 -5.86 -18.50 -4.44
N LYS A 290 -6.84 -17.66 -4.08
CA LYS A 290 -7.91 -17.21 -4.99
C LYS A 290 -7.64 -15.80 -5.48
N THR A 291 -7.74 -15.55 -6.79
CA THR A 291 -7.72 -14.19 -7.34
C THR A 291 -8.97 -13.45 -6.88
N VAL A 292 -8.76 -12.31 -6.22
CA VAL A 292 -9.82 -11.45 -5.66
C VAL A 292 -9.98 -10.13 -6.42
N LEU A 293 -8.91 -9.69 -7.09
CA LEU A 293 -8.92 -8.52 -7.97
C LEU A 293 -7.86 -8.70 -9.05
N SER A 294 -8.05 -8.12 -10.22
CA SER A 294 -7.03 -8.04 -11.27
C SER A 294 -7.31 -6.91 -12.24
N THR A 295 -6.25 -6.41 -12.91
CA THR A 295 -6.38 -5.48 -14.04
C THR A 295 -5.26 -5.72 -15.05
N ASP A 296 -5.57 -5.51 -16.31
CA ASP A 296 -4.65 -5.43 -17.46
C ASP A 296 -4.49 -3.97 -17.96
N LYS A 297 -5.02 -3.01 -17.19
CA LYS A 297 -4.95 -1.56 -17.46
C LYS A 297 -4.01 -0.87 -16.47
N ILE A 298 -2.77 -1.41 -16.34
CA ILE A 298 -1.80 -0.85 -15.40
C ILE A 298 -1.45 0.58 -15.82
N GLY A 299 -1.47 1.52 -14.85
CA GLY A 299 -1.19 2.94 -15.05
C GLY A 299 -2.43 3.82 -15.25
N THR A 300 -3.62 3.23 -15.40
CA THR A 300 -4.86 3.97 -15.64
C THR A 300 -5.84 3.84 -14.47
N HIS A 301 -6.91 4.65 -14.45
CA HIS A 301 -8.02 4.51 -13.50
C HIS A 301 -8.83 3.23 -13.77
N ALA A 302 -8.26 2.09 -13.38
CA ALA A 302 -8.78 0.76 -13.74
C ALA A 302 -10.01 0.31 -12.95
N PHE A 303 -10.35 0.99 -11.85
CA PHE A 303 -11.39 0.55 -10.91
C PHE A 303 -12.47 1.63 -10.72
N ASP A 304 -13.60 1.23 -10.11
CA ASP A 304 -14.70 2.13 -9.79
C ASP A 304 -14.22 3.26 -8.85
N ARG A 305 -14.56 4.50 -9.19
CA ARG A 305 -14.19 5.72 -8.42
C ARG A 305 -14.63 5.67 -6.95
N LYS A 306 -15.62 4.88 -6.60
CA LYS A 306 -16.00 4.71 -5.17
C LYS A 306 -14.88 4.16 -4.29
N TYR A 307 -13.87 3.52 -4.90
CA TYR A 307 -12.70 2.99 -4.20
C TYR A 307 -11.48 3.92 -4.30
N LEU A 308 -11.59 5.02 -5.04
CA LEU A 308 -10.56 6.03 -5.13
C LEU A 308 -10.45 6.77 -3.79
N ARG A 309 -9.22 6.95 -3.31
CA ARG A 309 -8.91 7.59 -2.03
C ARG A 309 -8.16 8.89 -2.20
N ILE A 310 -7.22 8.91 -3.13
CA ILE A 310 -6.44 10.09 -3.49
C ILE A 310 -6.47 10.23 -5.00
N GLU A 311 -6.58 11.46 -5.49
CA GLU A 311 -6.58 11.83 -6.90
C GLU A 311 -5.71 13.07 -7.09
N HIS A 312 -4.72 13.00 -7.98
CA HIS A 312 -3.82 14.10 -8.31
C HIS A 312 -3.97 14.58 -9.76
N GLU A 313 -5.02 14.16 -10.44
CA GLU A 313 -5.25 14.44 -11.87
C GLU A 313 -4.21 13.83 -12.82
N GLY A 314 -4.29 14.23 -14.07
CA GLY A 314 -3.46 13.83 -15.19
C GLY A 314 -4.17 12.86 -16.14
N PRO A 315 -3.64 12.70 -17.37
CA PRO A 315 -4.19 11.78 -18.35
C PRO A 315 -3.88 10.32 -18.00
N ASP A 316 -4.82 9.43 -18.28
CA ASP A 316 -4.57 7.98 -18.19
C ASP A 316 -3.50 7.56 -19.18
N GLU A 317 -2.51 6.83 -18.70
CA GLU A 317 -1.44 6.24 -19.50
C GLU A 317 -1.23 4.79 -19.10
N GLN A 318 -1.47 3.87 -20.04
CA GLN A 318 -1.24 2.46 -19.80
C GLN A 318 0.24 2.12 -19.89
N VAL A 319 0.75 1.46 -18.85
CA VAL A 319 2.16 1.07 -18.74
C VAL A 319 2.32 -0.43 -18.55
N THR A 320 3.57 -0.89 -18.62
CA THR A 320 3.95 -2.28 -18.39
C THR A 320 4.96 -2.32 -17.24
N ALA A 321 4.71 -3.14 -16.23
CA ALA A 321 5.66 -3.36 -15.16
C ALA A 321 6.85 -4.20 -15.66
N THR A 322 8.06 -3.70 -15.47
CA THR A 322 9.28 -4.33 -16.01
C THR A 322 10.18 -4.91 -14.94
N SER A 323 10.23 -4.25 -13.77
CA SER A 323 11.09 -4.65 -12.67
C SER A 323 10.43 -4.25 -11.34
N VAL A 324 10.09 -5.25 -10.55
CA VAL A 324 9.23 -5.06 -9.37
C VAL A 324 10.02 -5.33 -8.10
N GLN A 325 10.01 -4.37 -7.19
CA GLN A 325 10.38 -4.60 -5.79
C GLN A 325 9.18 -5.15 -5.03
N CYS A 326 9.46 -5.96 -4.01
CA CYS A 326 8.44 -6.47 -3.11
C CYS A 326 8.92 -6.36 -1.66
N GLY A 327 8.01 -6.05 -0.74
CA GLY A 327 8.34 -5.90 0.68
C GLY A 327 7.12 -6.09 1.58
N ILE A 328 7.38 -5.88 2.86
CA ILE A 328 6.40 -5.90 3.95
C ILE A 328 6.51 -4.61 4.75
N ALA A 329 5.38 -4.10 5.21
CA ALA A 329 5.34 -2.83 5.92
C ALA A 329 4.23 -2.78 6.97
N THR A 330 4.32 -1.80 7.86
CA THR A 330 3.21 -1.32 8.68
C THR A 330 3.04 0.18 8.48
N GLY A 331 1.81 0.68 8.56
CA GLY A 331 1.57 2.09 8.32
C GLY A 331 0.11 2.49 8.45
N ASN A 332 -0.20 3.62 7.86
CA ASN A 332 -1.53 4.21 7.77
C ASN A 332 -1.71 4.93 6.42
N LEU A 333 -2.87 5.57 6.22
CA LEU A 333 -3.15 6.44 5.06
C LEU A 333 -4.04 7.59 5.55
N LEU A 334 -3.59 8.33 6.54
CA LEU A 334 -4.41 9.33 7.23
C LEU A 334 -4.88 10.48 6.33
N ASP A 335 -4.14 10.80 5.29
CA ASP A 335 -4.50 11.82 4.31
C ASP A 335 -5.40 11.30 3.17
N GLY A 336 -5.69 10.00 3.15
CA GLY A 336 -6.59 9.39 2.17
C GLY A 336 -8.05 9.78 2.38
N GLY A 337 -8.78 9.97 1.29
CA GLY A 337 -10.21 10.26 1.30
C GLY A 337 -11.05 9.12 1.85
N GLY A 338 -12.25 9.45 2.31
CA GLY A 338 -13.28 8.49 2.70
C GLY A 338 -13.80 7.67 1.51
N GLY A 339 -14.61 6.66 1.79
CA GLY A 339 -15.26 5.86 0.75
C GLY A 339 -16.42 6.57 0.07
N ALA A 340 -16.96 5.96 -0.98
CA ALA A 340 -18.09 6.52 -1.74
C ALA A 340 -19.33 6.79 -0.90
N ASN A 341 -19.52 6.06 0.20
CA ASN A 341 -20.66 6.19 1.10
C ASN A 341 -20.45 7.26 2.18
N ASP A 342 -19.25 7.81 2.29
CA ASP A 342 -18.97 8.91 3.20
C ASP A 342 -19.39 10.22 2.54
N ARG A 343 -20.33 10.93 3.14
CA ARG A 343 -20.84 12.20 2.60
C ARG A 343 -19.76 13.26 2.51
N ASP A 344 -18.83 13.28 3.44
CA ASP A 344 -17.78 14.28 3.50
C ASP A 344 -16.61 13.95 2.58
N LYS A 345 -16.39 12.66 2.30
CA LYS A 345 -15.36 12.13 1.39
C LYS A 345 -14.03 12.88 1.50
N ALA A 346 -13.66 13.17 2.73
CA ALA A 346 -12.53 14.00 3.08
C ALA A 346 -11.40 13.13 3.64
N GLY A 347 -10.16 13.58 3.49
CA GLY A 347 -9.02 13.04 4.21
C GLY A 347 -9.17 13.27 5.71
N LEU A 348 -8.48 12.44 6.50
CA LEU A 348 -8.52 12.58 7.94
C LEU A 348 -7.58 13.69 8.41
N VAL A 349 -6.37 13.75 7.86
CA VAL A 349 -5.38 14.80 8.12
C VAL A 349 -4.81 15.31 6.80
N ARG A 350 -4.25 16.52 6.81
CA ARG A 350 -3.49 17.06 5.71
C ARG A 350 -2.00 16.89 5.99
N LEU A 351 -1.27 16.25 5.09
CA LEU A 351 0.18 16.09 5.17
C LEU A 351 0.94 17.05 4.26
N GLU A 352 0.27 17.65 3.28
CA GLU A 352 0.83 18.64 2.35
C GLU A 352 0.05 19.94 2.45
N ASP A 353 0.74 21.10 2.49
CA ASP A 353 0.11 22.42 2.61
C ASP A 353 -0.34 23.00 1.27
N SER A 354 0.14 22.46 0.15
CA SER A 354 -0.27 22.95 -1.17
C SER A 354 -1.78 22.85 -1.32
N PRO A 355 -2.48 23.95 -1.65
CA PRO A 355 -3.94 23.97 -1.68
C PRO A 355 -4.55 23.05 -2.74
N ASN A 356 -3.77 22.67 -3.75
CA ASN A 356 -4.22 21.84 -4.87
C ASN A 356 -3.62 20.42 -4.85
N PHE A 357 -2.92 20.04 -3.79
CA PHE A 357 -2.27 18.74 -3.73
C PHE A 357 -3.27 17.59 -3.59
N TYR A 358 -4.34 17.79 -2.83
CA TYR A 358 -5.36 16.77 -2.59
C TYR A 358 -6.67 17.15 -3.28
N TYR A 359 -7.32 16.16 -3.89
CA TYR A 359 -8.60 16.30 -4.53
C TYR A 359 -9.65 15.43 -3.85
N ASP A 360 -10.91 15.88 -3.86
CA ASP A 360 -12.04 15.09 -3.38
C ASP A 360 -12.57 14.19 -4.52
N PRO A 361 -12.21 12.90 -4.56
CA PRO A 361 -12.57 12.01 -5.66
C PRO A 361 -14.08 11.76 -5.79
N ALA A 362 -14.83 12.15 -4.77
CA ALA A 362 -16.26 11.92 -4.74
C ALA A 362 -17.08 12.94 -5.51
N LYS A 363 -16.54 14.09 -5.74
CA LYS A 363 -17.23 15.16 -6.46
C LYS A 363 -17.21 14.99 -7.98
N GLY A 364 -16.56 13.90 -8.46
CA GLY A 364 -16.46 13.59 -9.89
C GLY A 364 -15.25 14.25 -10.55
N ALA A 365 -15.28 15.52 -10.88
CA ALA A 365 -14.10 16.26 -11.31
C ALA A 365 -13.16 16.48 -10.10
N PRO A 366 -11.84 16.51 -10.30
CA PRO A 366 -10.91 16.86 -9.25
C PRO A 366 -11.25 18.19 -8.59
N ALA A 367 -11.26 18.19 -7.27
CA ALA A 367 -11.51 19.39 -6.46
C ALA A 367 -10.71 19.25 -5.17
N PRO A 368 -10.21 20.34 -4.58
CA PRO A 368 -9.44 20.32 -3.35
C PRO A 368 -10.15 19.49 -2.28
N GLN A 369 -9.42 18.59 -1.65
CA GLN A 369 -9.96 17.72 -0.60
C GLN A 369 -10.18 18.52 0.69
N LYS A 370 -11.30 18.25 1.36
CA LYS A 370 -11.59 18.78 2.69
C LYS A 370 -11.06 17.83 3.75
N PHE A 371 -10.41 18.35 4.78
CA PHE A 371 -9.88 17.58 5.89
C PHE A 371 -10.65 17.83 7.18
N HIS A 372 -10.73 16.81 8.04
CA HIS A 372 -11.31 16.92 9.39
C HIS A 372 -10.34 17.59 10.36
N ASP A 373 -9.03 17.49 10.09
CA ASP A 373 -7.97 18.20 10.80
C ASP A 373 -7.20 19.12 9.84
N ASP A 374 -7.64 20.36 9.71
CA ASP A 374 -7.02 21.34 8.83
C ASP A 374 -5.57 21.69 9.22
N LYS A 375 -5.17 21.40 10.46
CA LYS A 375 -3.83 21.71 11.00
C LYS A 375 -2.92 20.51 11.07
N SER A 376 -3.40 19.32 10.75
CA SER A 376 -2.63 18.06 10.86
C SER A 376 -1.97 17.87 12.23
N LEU A 377 -2.75 18.07 13.30
CA LEU A 377 -2.25 18.02 14.67
C LEU A 377 -1.56 16.69 14.96
N LEU A 378 -0.45 16.72 15.68
CA LEU A 378 0.30 15.54 16.09
C LEU A 378 -0.59 14.52 16.82
N SER A 379 -1.50 15.00 17.70
CA SER A 379 -2.49 14.16 18.40
C SER A 379 -3.47 13.43 17.49
N ASN A 380 -3.70 13.95 16.27
CA ASN A 380 -4.55 13.32 15.28
C ASN A 380 -3.78 12.39 14.34
N ARG A 381 -2.45 12.44 14.37
CA ARG A 381 -1.57 11.53 13.62
C ARG A 381 -1.02 10.40 14.50
N LEU A 382 -0.85 10.65 15.79
CA LEU A 382 -0.36 9.69 16.81
C LEU A 382 -1.25 9.73 18.04
N TRP A 383 -2.43 9.06 18.03
CA TRP A 383 -3.35 8.99 19.17
C TRP A 383 -3.21 7.70 19.99
N GLY A 384 -2.25 6.84 19.63
CA GLY A 384 -2.01 5.55 20.26
C GLY A 384 -2.42 4.33 19.43
N GLN A 385 -2.64 4.51 18.13
CA GLN A 385 -2.83 3.43 17.17
C GLN A 385 -1.51 2.76 16.80
N GLY A 386 -1.59 1.49 16.40
CA GLY A 386 -0.44 0.74 15.93
C GLY A 386 -0.81 -0.59 15.32
N VAL A 387 0.15 -1.30 14.75
CA VAL A 387 -0.04 -2.60 14.11
C VAL A 387 1.00 -3.60 14.58
N THR A 388 0.54 -4.75 15.05
CA THR A 388 1.37 -5.94 15.19
C THR A 388 1.28 -6.75 13.92
N LEU A 389 2.40 -6.89 13.22
CA LEU A 389 2.57 -7.73 12.02
C LEU A 389 3.39 -8.98 12.38
N LYS A 390 2.84 -10.16 12.10
CA LYS A 390 3.60 -11.41 12.12
C LYS A 390 3.75 -11.92 10.70
N VAL A 391 4.96 -12.32 10.31
CA VAL A 391 5.25 -12.89 9.00
C VAL A 391 5.86 -14.26 9.19
N ARG A 392 5.14 -15.29 8.76
CA ARG A 392 5.60 -16.66 8.84
C ARG A 392 6.58 -17.02 7.72
N SER A 393 6.32 -16.49 6.53
CA SER A 393 7.16 -16.71 5.36
C SER A 393 6.92 -15.61 4.34
N PHE A 394 7.96 -15.32 3.59
CA PHE A 394 7.95 -14.36 2.49
C PHE A 394 8.73 -14.95 1.32
N SER A 395 8.26 -14.81 0.11
CA SER A 395 9.01 -15.25 -1.07
C SER A 395 8.67 -14.44 -2.32
N ILE A 396 9.64 -14.37 -3.22
CA ILE A 396 9.49 -13.87 -4.57
C ILE A 396 9.81 -15.03 -5.51
N THR A 397 8.89 -15.33 -6.42
CA THR A 397 9.00 -16.48 -7.34
C THR A 397 8.62 -16.07 -8.76
N THR A 398 9.13 -16.84 -9.72
CA THR A 398 8.61 -16.82 -11.11
C THR A 398 8.09 -18.21 -11.46
N SER A 399 7.10 -18.27 -12.35
CA SER A 399 6.60 -19.51 -12.95
C SER A 399 6.50 -19.34 -14.47
N ASP A 400 6.73 -20.41 -15.20
CA ASP A 400 6.57 -20.48 -16.63
C ASP A 400 5.10 -20.52 -17.06
#